data_762ed0872dd499aad6d233dfacffd3bf
#
_entry.id   762ed0872dd499aad6d233dfacffd3bf
#
_cell.length_a   1.000
_cell.length_b   1.000
_cell.length_c   1.000
_cell.angle_alpha   90.00
_cell.angle_beta   90.00
_cell.angle_gamma   90.00
#
_symmetry.space_group_name_H-M   'P 1'
#
loop_
_entity.id
_entity.type
_entity.pdbx_description
1 polymer ?
#
loop_
_entity_poly.entity_id
_entity_poly.type
_entity_poly.pdbx_seq_one_letter_code
_entity_poly.pdbx_strand_id
1 'polypeptide(L)' 'MTRLNVTDARCEALFASPLQPSETPTPGMIATVIRSTLQRFGPRGCAERMAQEFGDHPDAAAQRMRWARRLAA' A
#
# COMPACT_ATOMS: atom_id res chain seq x y z
N MET A 1 -6.22 -20.25 -10.18
CA MET A 1 -6.77 -18.90 -10.17
C MET A 1 -6.40 -18.20 -8.87
N THR A 2 -5.90 -17.01 -8.95
CA THR A 2 -5.50 -16.27 -7.75
C THR A 2 -6.70 -15.60 -7.12
N ARG A 3 -6.94 -15.90 -5.84
CA ARG A 3 -7.99 -15.23 -5.09
C ARG A 3 -7.46 -13.89 -4.59
N LEU A 4 -8.31 -12.85 -4.67
CA LEU A 4 -7.96 -11.55 -4.10
C LEU A 4 -7.83 -11.70 -2.57
N ASN A 5 -6.67 -11.31 -2.05
CA ASN A 5 -6.40 -11.32 -0.62
C ASN A 5 -6.62 -9.92 -0.07
N VAL A 6 -7.57 -9.76 0.85
CA VAL A 6 -7.93 -8.45 1.41
C VAL A 6 -6.72 -7.83 2.13
N THR A 7 -5.95 -8.62 2.88
CA THR A 7 -4.76 -8.12 3.56
C THR A 7 -3.72 -7.59 2.56
N ASP A 8 -3.49 -8.34 1.49
CA ASP A 8 -2.56 -7.90 0.44
C ASP A 8 -3.06 -6.64 -0.24
N ALA A 9 -4.36 -6.55 -0.54
CA ALA A 9 -4.94 -5.36 -1.15
C ALA A 9 -4.77 -4.13 -0.25
N ARG A 10 -4.94 -4.28 1.05
CA ARG A 10 -4.75 -3.19 2.02
C ARG A 10 -3.29 -2.75 2.09
N CYS A 11 -2.36 -3.71 2.10
CA CYS A 11 -0.93 -3.40 2.10
C CYS A 11 -0.52 -2.66 0.82
N GLU A 12 -1.02 -3.10 -0.33
CA GLU A 12 -0.71 -2.46 -1.61
C GLU A 12 -1.32 -1.07 -1.69
N ALA A 13 -2.52 -0.87 -1.16
CA ALA A 13 -3.14 0.46 -1.10
C ALA A 13 -2.33 1.40 -0.22
N LEU A 14 -1.90 0.96 0.96
CA LEU A 14 -1.08 1.78 1.82
C LEU A 14 0.27 2.09 1.16
N PHE A 15 0.86 1.10 0.49
CA PHE A 15 2.09 1.29 -0.27
C PHE A 15 1.92 2.37 -1.34
N ALA A 16 0.81 2.31 -2.09
CA ALA A 16 0.54 3.23 -3.21
C ALA A 16 0.06 4.60 -2.75
N SER A 17 -0.26 4.76 -1.46
CA SER A 17 -0.81 6.00 -0.92
C SER A 17 0.28 7.09 -0.79
N PRO A 18 -0.13 8.37 -0.62
CA PRO A 18 0.84 9.44 -0.36
C PRO A 18 1.33 9.48 1.09
N LEU A 19 0.83 8.61 1.96
CA LEU A 19 1.21 8.62 3.37
C LEU A 19 2.68 8.23 3.55
N GLN A 20 3.40 8.97 4.39
CA GLN A 20 4.82 8.72 4.63
C GLN A 20 5.02 8.14 6.03
N PRO A 21 6.00 7.23 6.21
CA PRO A 21 6.32 6.70 7.54
C PRO A 21 6.65 7.78 8.56
N SER A 22 7.27 8.87 8.11
CA SER A 22 7.66 9.99 8.98
C SER A 22 6.47 10.72 9.60
N GLU A 23 5.28 10.53 9.06
CA GLU A 23 4.06 11.17 9.58
C GLU A 23 3.54 10.49 10.83
N THR A 24 4.07 9.34 11.19
CA THR A 24 3.66 8.57 12.37
C THR A 24 2.14 8.37 12.39
N PRO A 25 1.57 7.71 11.36
CA PRO A 25 0.13 7.69 11.18
C PRO A 25 -0.59 6.91 12.27
N THR A 26 -1.77 7.42 12.65
CA THR A 26 -2.68 6.73 13.58
C THR A 26 -3.45 5.63 12.83
N PRO A 27 -4.04 4.64 13.56
CA PRO A 27 -4.88 3.64 12.91
C PRO A 27 -6.03 4.24 12.09
N GLY A 28 -6.62 5.35 12.56
CA GLY A 28 -7.67 6.04 11.83
C GLY A 28 -7.18 6.63 10.52
N MET A 29 -6.00 7.24 10.53
CA MET A 29 -5.38 7.78 9.31
C MET A 29 -5.09 6.67 8.31
N ILE A 30 -4.59 5.54 8.79
CA ILE A 30 -4.27 4.39 7.95
C ILE A 30 -5.54 3.87 7.27
N ALA A 31 -6.61 3.66 8.04
CA ALA A 31 -7.88 3.17 7.49
C ALA A 31 -8.44 4.13 6.44
N THR A 32 -8.40 5.43 6.72
CA THR A 32 -8.91 6.44 5.81
C THR A 32 -8.12 6.49 4.51
N VAL A 33 -6.79 6.45 4.59
CA VAL A 33 -5.95 6.54 3.39
C VAL A 33 -6.04 5.28 2.54
N ILE A 34 -6.17 4.11 3.18
CA ILE A 34 -6.37 2.87 2.44
C ILE A 34 -7.67 2.93 1.66
N ARG A 35 -8.76 3.36 2.30
CA ARG A 35 -10.07 3.47 1.66
C ARG A 35 -10.01 4.43 0.47
N SER A 36 -9.46 5.62 0.67
CA SER A 36 -9.41 6.63 -0.39
C SER A 36 -8.52 6.18 -1.54
N THR A 37 -7.40 5.51 -1.26
CA THR A 37 -6.50 5.03 -2.29
C THR A 37 -7.15 3.92 -3.12
N LEU A 38 -7.87 2.99 -2.46
CA LEU A 38 -8.61 1.94 -3.16
C LEU A 38 -9.75 2.52 -4.00
N GLN A 39 -10.43 3.56 -3.52
CA GLN A 39 -11.47 4.22 -4.30
C GLN A 39 -10.89 4.90 -5.53
N ARG A 40 -9.70 5.49 -5.40
CA ARG A 40 -9.09 6.24 -6.49
C ARG A 40 -8.49 5.33 -7.56
N PHE A 41 -7.77 4.29 -7.18
CA PHE A 41 -7.01 3.47 -8.13
C PHE A 41 -7.56 2.06 -8.29
N GLY A 42 -8.36 1.58 -7.35
CA GLY A 42 -8.78 0.19 -7.28
C GLY A 42 -7.65 -0.74 -6.88
N PRO A 43 -7.97 -2.01 -6.55
CA PRO A 43 -6.92 -2.98 -6.17
C PRO A 43 -5.89 -3.21 -7.26
N ARG A 44 -6.32 -3.28 -8.52
CA ARG A 44 -5.41 -3.46 -9.65
C ARG A 44 -4.49 -2.27 -9.82
N GLY A 45 -5.02 -1.06 -9.75
CA GLY A 45 -4.21 0.15 -9.89
C GLY A 45 -3.17 0.27 -8.78
N CYS A 46 -3.53 -0.11 -7.56
CA CYS A 46 -2.57 -0.14 -6.45
C CYS A 46 -1.46 -1.16 -6.71
N ALA A 47 -1.81 -2.35 -7.17
CA ALA A 47 -0.84 -3.39 -7.48
C ALA A 47 0.10 -2.99 -8.62
N GLU A 48 -0.42 -2.31 -9.63
CA GLU A 48 0.39 -1.82 -10.74
C GLU A 48 1.41 -0.78 -10.28
N ARG A 49 0.99 0.15 -9.40
CA ARG A 49 1.89 1.16 -8.84
C ARG A 49 2.99 0.53 -8.00
N MET A 50 2.60 -0.46 -7.19
CA MET A 50 3.57 -1.21 -6.40
C MET A 50 4.58 -1.92 -7.28
N ALA A 51 4.12 -2.62 -8.31
CA ALA A 51 5.00 -3.34 -9.24
C ALA A 51 5.97 -2.40 -9.92
N GLN A 52 5.52 -1.21 -10.32
CA GLN A 52 6.38 -0.23 -10.96
C GLN A 52 7.48 0.25 -10.02
N GLU A 53 7.13 0.52 -8.75
CA GLU A 53 8.12 0.95 -7.77
C GLU A 53 9.16 -0.14 -7.51
N PHE A 54 8.73 -1.41 -7.43
CA PHE A 54 9.67 -2.52 -7.29
C PHE A 54 10.60 -2.64 -8.49
N GLY A 55 10.10 -2.33 -9.69
CA GLY A 55 10.94 -2.32 -10.89
C GLY A 55 11.93 -1.18 -10.91
N ASP A 56 11.51 0.01 -10.49
CA ASP A 56 12.32 1.23 -10.59
C ASP A 56 13.23 1.43 -9.36
N HIS A 57 12.75 1.08 -8.16
CA HIS A 57 13.43 1.34 -6.89
C HIS A 57 13.28 0.15 -5.95
N PRO A 58 13.90 -1.00 -6.27
CA PRO A 58 13.61 -2.25 -5.54
C PRO A 58 13.90 -2.18 -4.04
N ASP A 59 14.99 -1.55 -3.62
CA ASP A 59 15.33 -1.51 -2.20
C ASP A 59 14.37 -0.62 -1.42
N ALA A 60 14.07 0.56 -1.96
CA ALA A 60 13.12 1.48 -1.33
C ALA A 60 11.72 0.87 -1.31
N ALA A 61 11.32 0.21 -2.38
CA ALA A 61 10.02 -0.46 -2.45
C ALA A 61 9.91 -1.57 -1.42
N ALA A 62 10.96 -2.36 -1.24
CA ALA A 62 10.95 -3.43 -0.24
C ALA A 62 10.82 -2.87 1.17
N GLN A 63 11.52 -1.77 1.49
CA GLN A 63 11.41 -1.13 2.79
C GLN A 63 10.00 -0.58 3.02
N ARG A 64 9.44 0.07 2.00
CA ARG A 64 8.08 0.63 2.10
C ARG A 64 7.04 -0.48 2.26
N MET A 65 7.20 -1.60 1.56
CA MET A 65 6.28 -2.73 1.71
C MET A 65 6.36 -3.34 3.11
N ARG A 66 7.54 -3.44 3.70
CA ARG A 66 7.67 -3.90 5.10
C ARG A 66 6.92 -2.98 6.06
N TRP A 67 7.04 -1.66 5.86
CA TRP A 67 6.30 -0.67 6.63
C TRP A 67 4.79 -0.87 6.43
N ALA A 68 4.34 -0.99 5.19
CA ALA A 68 2.92 -1.14 4.89
C ALA A 68 2.35 -2.41 5.54
N ARG A 69 3.08 -3.52 5.49
CA ARG A 69 2.61 -4.78 6.09
C ARG A 69 2.51 -4.69 7.60
N ARG A 70 3.40 -3.96 8.25
CA ARG A 70 3.30 -3.77 9.71
C ARG A 70 2.04 -3.01 10.11
N LEU A 71 1.63 -2.04 9.29
CA LEU A 71 0.52 -1.15 9.65
C LEU A 71 -0.83 -1.61 9.11
N ALA A 72 -0.86 -2.27 7.96
CA ALA A 72 -2.10 -2.59 7.27
C ALA A 72 -2.54 -4.05 7.42
N ALA A 73 -1.67 -4.90 7.92
CA ALA A 73 -1.96 -6.33 8.06
C ALA A 73 -2.94 -6.61 9.20
#